data_0d317e849f2ca700cd983b3f1e330824
#
_entry.id   0d317e849f2ca700cd983b3f1e330824
#
_cell.length_a   1.000
_cell.length_b   1.000
_cell.length_c   1.000
_cell.angle_alpha   90.00
_cell.angle_beta   90.00
_cell.angle_gamma   90.00
#
_symmetry.space_group_name_H-M   'P 1'
#
loop_
_entity.id
_entity.type
_entity.pdbx_description
1 polymer ?
#
loop_
_entity_poly.entity_id
_entity_poly.type
_entity_poly.pdbx_seq_one_letter_code
_entity_poly.pdbx_strand_id
1 'polypeptide(L)' 'MVIIYSASWCAPCKYAKKLLDDKNINYKEIDIEKADINRQELQKLTGGLTVPQIIINNKCIGGFDNLLMLDQTGKLQELL' A
#
# COMPACT_ATOMS: atom_id res chain seq x y z
N MET A 1 -7.84 -0.29 -9.51
CA MET A 1 -6.57 -1.03 -9.34
C MET A 1 -5.92 -0.66 -8.03
N VAL A 2 -5.41 -1.64 -7.32
CA VAL A 2 -4.68 -1.43 -6.06
C VAL A 2 -3.21 -1.75 -6.28
N ILE A 3 -2.34 -0.86 -5.83
CA ILE A 3 -0.90 -1.04 -5.90
C ILE A 3 -0.33 -0.87 -4.50
N ILE A 4 0.54 -1.80 -4.09
CA ILE A 4 1.26 -1.67 -2.83
C ILE A 4 2.77 -1.65 -3.10
N TYR A 5 3.43 -0.62 -2.61
CA TYR A 5 4.89 -0.54 -2.59
C TYR A 5 5.38 -1.11 -1.27
N SER A 6 6.24 -2.11 -1.33
CA SER A 6 6.65 -2.87 -0.15
C SER A 6 8.15 -3.14 -0.15
N ALA A 7 8.62 -3.76 0.94
CA ALA A 7 9.98 -4.26 1.05
C ALA A 7 9.95 -5.57 1.83
N SER A 8 10.91 -6.45 1.58
CA SER A 8 10.94 -7.79 2.18
C SER A 8 11.07 -7.79 3.70
N TRP A 9 11.71 -6.74 4.26
CA TRP A 9 11.96 -6.60 5.70
C TRP A 9 10.83 -5.87 6.44
N CYS A 10 9.78 -5.49 5.77
CA CYS A 10 8.75 -4.60 6.31
C CYS A 10 7.59 -5.40 6.88
N ALA A 11 7.42 -5.40 8.20
CA ALA A 11 6.30 -6.09 8.85
C ALA A 11 4.95 -5.43 8.54
N PRO A 12 4.80 -4.10 8.61
CA PRO A 12 3.53 -3.48 8.20
C PRO A 12 3.13 -3.77 6.76
N CYS A 13 4.10 -3.99 5.88
CA CYS A 13 3.82 -4.38 4.49
C CYS A 13 3.12 -5.75 4.46
N LYS A 14 3.59 -6.68 5.29
CA LYS A 14 2.96 -8.01 5.39
C LYS A 14 1.54 -7.91 5.90
N TYR A 15 1.31 -7.06 6.90
CA TYR A 15 -0.03 -6.86 7.45
C TYR A 15 -0.98 -6.24 6.42
N ALA A 16 -0.49 -5.27 5.65
CA ALA A 16 -1.29 -4.65 4.59
C ALA A 16 -1.68 -5.66 3.53
N LYS A 17 -0.73 -6.48 3.08
CA LYS A 17 -1.00 -7.52 2.09
C LYS A 17 -2.00 -8.55 2.63
N LYS A 18 -1.84 -8.96 3.90
CA LYS A 18 -2.77 -9.90 4.52
C LYS A 18 -4.19 -9.34 4.58
N LEU A 19 -4.32 -8.08 4.93
CA LEU A 19 -5.64 -7.44 4.97
C LEU A 19 -6.30 -7.47 3.59
N LEU A 20 -5.55 -7.11 2.56
CA LEU A 20 -6.06 -7.13 1.18
C LEU A 20 -6.43 -8.56 0.75
N ASP A 21 -5.59 -9.54 1.08
CA ASP A 21 -5.86 -10.94 0.77
C ASP A 21 -7.12 -11.44 1.49
N ASP A 22 -7.27 -11.13 2.76
CA ASP A 22 -8.43 -11.55 3.56
C ASP A 22 -9.73 -10.95 3.03
N LYS A 23 -9.65 -9.80 2.40
CA LYS A 23 -10.79 -9.13 1.79
C LYS A 23 -11.03 -9.53 0.34
N ASN A 24 -10.21 -10.43 -0.20
CA ASN A 24 -10.25 -10.83 -1.61
C ASN A 24 -10.05 -9.67 -2.57
N ILE A 25 -9.23 -8.71 -2.18
CA ILE A 25 -8.88 -7.56 -3.01
C ILE A 25 -7.61 -7.88 -3.77
N ASN A 26 -7.67 -7.87 -5.10
CA ASN A 26 -6.50 -8.06 -5.94
C ASN A 26 -5.64 -6.81 -5.92
N TYR A 27 -4.33 -6.99 -5.87
CA TYR A 27 -3.40 -5.88 -5.87
C TYR A 27 -2.12 -6.24 -6.62
N LYS A 28 -1.43 -5.21 -7.10
CA LYS A 28 -0.09 -5.34 -7.66
C LYS A 28 0.91 -4.95 -6.58
N GLU A 29 1.86 -5.84 -6.30
CA GLU A 29 2.93 -5.55 -5.37
C GLU A 29 4.18 -5.10 -6.12
N ILE A 30 4.78 -4.01 -5.67
CA ILE A 30 6.05 -3.52 -6.18
C ILE A 30 7.04 -3.50 -5.01
N ASP A 31 8.01 -4.40 -5.05
CA ASP A 31 9.09 -4.43 -4.08
C ASP A 31 10.08 -3.33 -4.45
N ILE A 32 10.23 -2.34 -3.56
CA ILE A 32 11.06 -1.16 -3.87
C ILE A 32 12.54 -1.51 -4.01
N GLU A 33 12.99 -2.55 -3.34
CA GLU A 33 14.38 -2.99 -3.45
C GLU A 33 14.65 -3.66 -4.80
N LYS A 34 13.76 -4.55 -5.22
CA LYS A 34 13.87 -5.21 -6.52
C LYS A 34 13.70 -4.25 -7.68
N ALA A 35 12.85 -3.24 -7.50
CA ALA A 35 12.61 -2.23 -8.52
C ALA A 35 13.62 -1.09 -8.48
N ASP A 36 14.55 -1.11 -7.52
CA ASP A 36 15.57 -0.08 -7.33
C ASP A 36 14.96 1.32 -7.16
N ILE A 37 13.88 1.38 -6.37
CA ILE A 37 13.20 2.63 -6.07
C ILE A 37 13.75 3.17 -4.74
N ASN A 38 14.37 4.35 -4.77
CA ASN A 38 14.84 4.99 -3.54
C ASN A 38 13.71 5.80 -2.89
N ARG A 39 13.98 6.36 -1.70
CA ARG A 39 12.97 7.10 -0.94
C ARG A 39 12.45 8.32 -1.66
N GLN A 40 13.31 9.03 -2.39
CA GLN A 40 12.88 10.21 -3.14
C GLN A 40 11.95 9.85 -4.28
N GLU A 41 12.25 8.75 -4.96
CA GLU A 41 11.38 8.25 -6.03
C GLU A 41 10.06 7.75 -5.45
N LEU A 42 10.09 7.07 -4.31
CA LEU A 42 8.88 6.61 -3.63
C LEU A 42 7.99 7.80 -3.26
N GLN A 43 8.58 8.88 -2.76
CA GLN A 43 7.85 10.09 -2.43
C GLN A 43 7.18 10.71 -3.65
N LYS A 44 7.86 10.73 -4.78
CA LYS A 44 7.28 11.23 -6.03
C LYS A 44 6.11 10.39 -6.49
N LEU A 45 6.19 9.07 -6.31
CA LEU A 45 5.16 8.15 -6.76
C LEU A 45 3.96 8.09 -5.82
N THR A 46 4.17 8.27 -4.52
CA THR A 46 3.15 7.97 -3.51
C THR A 46 2.87 9.11 -2.54
N GLY A 47 3.75 10.09 -2.48
CA GLY A 47 3.68 11.15 -1.48
C GLY A 47 4.29 10.80 -0.13
N GLY A 48 4.73 9.55 0.08
CA GLY A 48 5.33 9.08 1.33
C GLY A 48 6.75 8.60 1.16
N LEU A 49 7.51 8.57 2.26
CA LEU A 49 8.92 8.19 2.28
C LEU A 49 9.14 6.78 2.83
N THR A 50 8.12 6.15 3.35
CA THR A 50 8.22 4.84 4.01
C THR A 50 7.37 3.80 3.30
N VAL A 51 7.64 2.53 3.58
CA VAL A 51 6.80 1.42 3.12
C VAL A 51 6.00 0.85 4.30
N PRO A 52 4.81 0.33 4.08
CA PRO A 52 4.13 0.22 2.80
C PRO A 52 3.54 1.56 2.33
N GLN A 53 3.36 1.70 1.03
CA GLN A 53 2.55 2.78 0.46
C GLN A 53 1.52 2.15 -0.45
N ILE A 54 0.25 2.48 -0.23
CA ILE A 54 -0.87 1.89 -0.95
C ILE A 54 -1.52 2.94 -1.83
N ILE A 55 -1.79 2.57 -3.09
CA ILE A 55 -2.49 3.42 -4.04
C ILE A 55 -3.73 2.67 -4.51
N ILE A 56 -4.89 3.31 -4.39
CA ILE A 56 -6.17 2.74 -4.82
C ILE A 56 -6.78 3.65 -5.86
N ASN A 57 -6.92 3.14 -7.08
CA ASN A 57 -7.51 3.88 -8.21
C ASN A 57 -6.91 5.27 -8.35
N ASN A 58 -5.57 5.35 -8.35
CA ASN A 58 -4.77 6.57 -8.48
C ASN A 58 -4.81 7.50 -7.26
N LYS A 59 -5.39 7.05 -6.14
CA LYS A 59 -5.37 7.82 -4.89
C LYS A 59 -4.34 7.24 -3.94
N CYS A 60 -3.45 8.08 -3.46
CA CYS A 60 -2.43 7.69 -2.49
C CYS A 60 -3.07 7.60 -1.11
N ILE A 61 -3.17 6.37 -0.59
CA ILE A 61 -3.82 6.11 0.70
C ILE A 61 -2.83 6.30 1.86
N GLY A 62 -1.57 5.99 1.63
CA GLY A 62 -0.55 6.02 2.67
C GLY A 62 -0.17 4.63 3.12
N GLY A 63 0.13 4.48 4.41
CA GLY A 63 0.62 3.24 4.98
C GLY A 63 -0.47 2.31 5.49
N PHE A 64 -0.03 1.30 6.24
CA PHE A 64 -0.94 0.29 6.78
C PHE A 64 -1.99 0.88 7.73
N ASP A 65 -1.60 1.83 8.57
CA ASP A 65 -2.53 2.44 9.54
C ASP A 65 -3.71 3.11 8.84
N ASN A 66 -3.44 3.81 7.76
CA ASN A 66 -4.49 4.45 6.97
C ASN A 66 -5.37 3.42 6.26
N LEU A 67 -4.76 2.37 5.73
CA LEU A 67 -5.51 1.28 5.10
C LEU A 67 -6.43 0.61 6.11
N LEU A 68 -5.93 0.32 7.31
CA LEU A 68 -6.71 -0.29 8.38
C LEU A 68 -7.87 0.60 8.80
N MET A 69 -7.64 1.90 8.92
CA MET A 69 -8.70 2.86 9.26
C MET A 69 -9.80 2.87 8.20
N LEU A 70 -9.42 2.88 6.94
CA LEU A 70 -10.40 2.84 5.85
C LEU A 70 -11.23 1.56 5.90
N ASP A 71 -10.60 0.43 6.21
CA ASP A 71 -11.32 -0.84 6.34
C ASP A 71 -12.29 -0.80 7.52
N GLN A 72 -11.85 -0.33 8.67
CA GLN A 72 -12.67 -0.29 9.89
C GLN A 72 -13.86 0.65 9.77
N THR A 73 -13.73 1.72 9.01
CA THR A 73 -14.82 2.69 8.81
C THR A 73 -15.72 2.37 7.62
N GLY A 74 -15.41 1.31 6.88
CA GLY A 74 -16.17 0.92 5.69
C GLY A 74 -15.86 1.74 4.45
N LYS A 75 -14.95 2.70 4.53
CA LYS A 75 -14.60 3.58 3.41
C LYS A 75 -13.75 2.90 2.35
N LEU A 76 -13.07 1.81 2.72
CA LEU A 76 -12.23 1.08 1.77
C LEU A 76 -13.05 0.60 0.56
N GLN A 77 -14.24 0.08 0.81
CA GLN A 77 -15.13 -0.40 -0.26
C GLN A 77 -15.54 0.73 -1.20
N GLU A 78 -15.68 1.93 -0.70
CA GLU A 78 -16.05 3.09 -1.51
C GLU A 78 -14.93 3.51 -2.48
N LEU A 79 -13.68 3.21 -2.13
CA LEU A 79 -12.51 3.55 -2.96
C LEU A 79 -12.24 2.50 -4.05
N LEU A 80 -12.74 1.31 -3.85
CA LEU A 80 -12.58 0.22 -4.79
C LEU A 80 -13.66 0.30 -5.88
#